data_0c124830f6bfa889c7b4b05a80f513c4
#
_entry.id   0c124830f6bfa889c7b4b05a80f513c4
#
_cell.length_a   1.000
_cell.length_b   1.000
_cell.length_c   1.000
_cell.angle_alpha   90.00
_cell.angle_beta   90.00
_cell.angle_gamma   90.00
#
_symmetry.space_group_name_H-M   'P 1'
#
loop_
_entity.id
_entity.type
_entity.pdbx_description
1 polymer ?
#
loop_
_entity_poly.entity_id
_entity_poly.type
_entity_poly.pdbx_seq_one_letter_code
_entity_poly.pdbx_strand_id
1 'polypeptide(L)'
;MQKEEITLYFLICFMGVYAIHPEYGMTIPYPEEVSIKRQLIRSSSRVIALVNPAKLNTVSRYQVCGIEDFTTLITDGHVPQEMASRYKNRGLDFL
;
A
#
# COMPACT_ATOMS: atom_id res chain seq x y z
N MET A 1 10.92 -28.43 11.39
CA MET A 1 10.84 -27.78 11.35
C MET A 1 10.76 -27.34 11.50
N GLN A 2 10.41 -27.24 11.75
CA GLN A 2 10.14 -26.66 11.76
C GLN A 2 10.52 -25.88 11.98
N LYS A 3 10.68 -25.66 11.61
CA LYS A 3 11.14 -24.85 11.75
C LYS A 3 10.86 -24.02 12.28
N GLU A 4 11.47 -24.08 12.50
CA GLU A 4 11.00 -23.16 12.96
C GLU A 4 11.03 -22.05 12.34
N GLU A 5 10.12 -21.73 12.04
CA GLU A 5 9.86 -20.60 11.28
C GLU A 5 9.67 -19.46 12.20
N ILE A 6 10.41 -18.42 12.02
CA ILE A 6 10.16 -17.19 12.73
C ILE A 6 9.06 -16.46 12.00
N THR A 7 7.94 -16.33 12.65
CA THR A 7 6.82 -15.58 12.10
C THR A 7 6.80 -14.22 12.77
N LEU A 8 6.93 -13.19 11.97
CA LEU A 8 6.86 -11.82 12.45
C LEU A 8 5.45 -11.30 12.20
N TYR A 9 4.82 -10.84 13.28
CA TYR A 9 3.50 -10.24 13.20
C TYR A 9 3.60 -8.78 13.55
N PHE A 10 3.06 -7.95 12.68
CA PHE A 10 2.92 -6.53 12.93
C PHE A 10 1.44 -6.23 13.04
N LEU A 11 1.05 -5.49 14.08
CA LEU A 11 -0.34 -5.06 14.20
C LEU A 11 -0.66 -4.04 13.12
N ILE A 12 0.24 -3.12 12.87
CA ILE A 12 0.05 -2.07 11.90
C ILE A 12 1.36 -1.87 11.16
N CYS A 13 1.26 -1.77 9.84
CA CYS A 13 2.39 -1.43 9.00
C CYS A 13 2.12 -0.08 8.33
N PHE A 14 2.98 0.88 8.56
CA PHE A 14 2.95 2.16 7.85
C PHE A 14 3.94 2.07 6.71
N MET A 15 3.46 2.23 5.49
CA MET A 15 4.31 2.04 4.33
C MET A 15 4.30 3.28 3.45
N GLY A 16 5.49 3.84 3.22
CA GLY A 16 5.66 4.90 2.24
C GLY A 16 5.47 4.34 0.84
N VAL A 17 4.76 5.07 -0.01
CA VAL A 17 4.34 4.56 -1.30
C VAL A 17 4.99 5.34 -2.41
N TYR A 18 5.60 4.62 -3.36
CA TYR A 18 6.19 5.22 -4.55
C TYR A 18 5.12 5.58 -5.57
N ALA A 19 4.20 4.66 -5.84
CA ALA A 19 3.12 4.85 -6.80
C ALA A 19 1.93 4.03 -6.36
N ILE A 20 0.73 4.62 -6.46
CA ILE A 20 -0.48 3.92 -6.06
C ILE A 20 -1.61 4.29 -7.00
N HIS A 21 -2.46 3.30 -7.29
CA HIS A 21 -3.54 3.45 -8.25
C HIS A 21 -4.72 2.61 -7.78
N PRO A 22 -5.96 3.12 -7.94
CA PRO A 22 -7.12 2.36 -7.44
C PRO A 22 -7.28 0.98 -8.06
N GLU A 23 -6.81 0.79 -9.29
CA GLU A 23 -6.94 -0.49 -9.97
C GLU A 23 -5.66 -1.32 -9.92
N TYR A 24 -4.51 -0.67 -9.98
CA TYR A 24 -3.24 -1.40 -10.07
C TYR A 24 -2.53 -1.54 -8.74
N GLY A 25 -3.08 -0.93 -7.67
CA GLY A 25 -2.47 -1.06 -6.36
C GLY A 25 -1.18 -0.28 -6.22
N MET A 26 -0.29 -0.82 -5.39
CA MET A 26 1.02 -0.20 -5.16
C MET A 26 2.04 -0.79 -6.10
N THR A 27 2.77 0.07 -6.81
CA THR A 27 3.82 -0.35 -7.72
C THR A 27 5.11 0.41 -7.44
N ILE A 28 6.24 -0.20 -7.79
CA ILE A 28 7.56 0.37 -7.54
C ILE A 28 8.47 0.08 -8.73
N PRO A 29 9.53 0.88 -8.90
CA PRO A 29 10.47 0.64 -10.00
C PRO A 29 11.60 -0.34 -9.66
N TYR A 30 11.67 -0.83 -8.42
CA TYR A 30 12.79 -1.63 -7.93
C TYR A 30 12.34 -3.06 -7.68
N PRO A 31 12.62 -4.00 -8.62
CA PRO A 31 12.15 -5.37 -8.44
C PRO A 31 12.71 -6.05 -7.20
N GLU A 32 13.90 -5.64 -6.76
CA GLU A 32 14.53 -6.27 -5.60
C GLU A 32 13.81 -5.94 -4.29
N GLU A 33 12.94 -4.92 -4.28
CA GLU A 33 12.21 -4.53 -3.08
C GLU A 33 10.83 -5.17 -2.99
N VAL A 34 10.38 -5.83 -4.05
CA VAL A 34 9.02 -6.35 -4.09
C VAL A 34 8.79 -7.40 -3.03
N SER A 35 9.71 -8.32 -2.90
CA SER A 35 9.56 -9.46 -2.01
C SER A 35 9.46 -9.03 -0.55
N ILE A 36 10.34 -8.14 -0.11
CA ILE A 36 10.34 -7.70 1.28
C ILE A 36 9.10 -6.88 1.60
N LYS A 37 8.65 -6.05 0.67
CA LYS A 37 7.45 -5.26 0.89
C LYS A 37 6.22 -6.16 0.97
N ARG A 38 6.13 -7.18 0.13
CA ARG A 38 5.04 -8.15 0.21
C ARG A 38 5.03 -8.88 1.53
N GLN A 39 6.22 -9.22 2.04
CA GLN A 39 6.31 -9.92 3.31
C GLN A 39 5.82 -9.05 4.46
N LEU A 40 6.18 -7.78 4.45
CA LEU A 40 5.71 -6.84 5.48
C LEU A 40 4.19 -6.71 5.45
N ILE A 41 3.61 -6.61 4.27
CA ILE A 41 2.17 -6.49 4.12
C ILE A 41 1.48 -7.74 4.64
N ARG A 42 1.96 -8.92 4.27
CA ARG A 42 1.35 -10.17 4.70
C ARG A 42 1.45 -10.41 6.19
N SER A 43 2.45 -9.80 6.83
CA SER A 43 2.69 -9.99 8.26
C SER A 43 1.92 -8.98 9.12
N SER A 44 1.15 -8.10 8.51
CA SER A 44 0.49 -7.02 9.24
C SER A 44 -1.02 -7.22 9.22
N SER A 45 -1.67 -6.89 10.35
CA SER A 45 -3.12 -6.90 10.42
C SER A 45 -3.72 -5.74 9.65
N ARG A 46 -3.05 -4.60 9.67
CA ARG A 46 -3.49 -3.41 8.96
C ARG A 46 -2.31 -2.79 8.25
N VAL A 47 -2.55 -2.34 7.04
CA VAL A 47 -1.51 -1.68 6.25
C VAL A 47 -2.00 -0.29 5.88
N ILE A 48 -1.23 0.70 6.27
CA ILE A 48 -1.57 2.10 6.07
C ILE A 48 -0.57 2.69 5.08
N ALA A 49 -1.10 3.20 3.97
CA ALA A 49 -0.27 3.81 2.94
C ALA A 49 -0.05 5.27 3.27
N LEU A 50 1.21 5.68 3.31
CA LEU A 50 1.59 7.09 3.47
C LEU A 50 1.97 7.60 2.09
N VAL A 51 1.18 8.52 1.54
CA VAL A 51 1.26 8.87 0.14
C VAL A 51 1.38 10.37 -0.05
N ASN A 52 2.39 10.79 -0.78
CA ASN A 52 2.44 12.15 -1.32
C ASN A 52 1.34 12.26 -2.37
N PRO A 53 0.51 13.32 -2.36
CA PRO A 53 -0.58 13.44 -3.33
C PRO A 53 -0.16 13.30 -4.79
N ALA A 54 1.07 13.69 -5.11
CA ALA A 54 1.58 13.55 -6.48
C ALA A 54 1.73 12.09 -6.91
N LYS A 55 1.71 11.16 -5.97
CA LYS A 55 1.85 9.73 -6.27
C LYS A 55 0.52 9.02 -6.46
N LEU A 56 -0.57 9.71 -6.19
CA LEU A 56 -1.91 9.14 -6.42
C LEU A 56 -2.15 8.98 -7.91
N ASN A 57 -2.79 7.88 -8.27
CA ASN A 57 -3.14 7.55 -9.66
C ASN A 57 -1.92 7.39 -10.55
N THR A 58 -0.79 6.99 -9.98
CA THR A 58 0.42 6.71 -10.75
C THR A 58 0.73 5.22 -10.72
N VAL A 59 1.44 4.74 -11.74
CA VAL A 59 1.78 3.34 -11.90
C VAL A 59 3.25 3.23 -12.27
N SER A 60 3.95 2.33 -11.61
CA SER A 60 5.34 2.02 -11.93
C SER A 60 5.41 0.58 -12.46
N ARG A 61 6.62 0.03 -12.55
CA ARG A 61 6.84 -1.21 -13.29
C ARG A 61 6.41 -2.49 -12.61
N TYR A 62 6.59 -2.57 -11.30
CA TYR A 62 6.43 -3.84 -10.58
C TYR A 62 5.36 -3.69 -9.52
N GLN A 63 4.35 -4.54 -9.59
CA GLN A 63 3.28 -4.52 -8.60
C GLN A 63 3.76 -5.18 -7.31
N VAL A 64 3.56 -4.49 -6.20
CA VAL A 64 3.82 -5.05 -4.88
C VAL A 64 2.57 -5.74 -4.36
N CYS A 65 1.43 -5.06 -4.45
CA CYS A 65 0.17 -5.58 -3.91
C CYS A 65 -1.00 -4.88 -4.58
N GLY A 66 -2.19 -5.45 -4.39
CA GLY A 66 -3.41 -4.81 -4.85
C GLY A 66 -3.83 -3.70 -3.92
N ILE A 67 -4.75 -2.86 -4.38
CA ILE A 67 -5.24 -1.76 -3.57
C ILE A 67 -6.00 -2.26 -2.35
N GLU A 68 -6.62 -3.43 -2.46
CA GLU A 68 -7.40 -4.01 -1.38
C GLU A 68 -6.53 -4.49 -0.22
N ASP A 69 -5.22 -4.55 -0.40
CA ASP A 69 -4.32 -4.93 0.69
C ASP A 69 -4.07 -3.80 1.67
N PHE A 70 -4.50 -2.60 1.32
CA PHE A 70 -4.43 -1.46 2.23
C PHE A 70 -5.76 -1.27 2.94
N THR A 71 -5.69 -0.87 4.21
CA THR A 71 -6.90 -0.51 4.97
C THR A 71 -7.14 0.99 4.94
N THR A 72 -6.07 1.77 4.92
CA THR A 72 -6.14 3.22 5.06
C THR A 72 -5.09 3.86 4.16
N LEU A 73 -5.44 5.01 3.62
CA LEU A 73 -4.51 5.82 2.85
C LEU A 73 -4.46 7.21 3.48
N ILE A 74 -3.26 7.65 3.82
CA ILE A 74 -3.04 8.95 4.45
C ILE A 74 -2.20 9.80 3.53
N THR A 75 -2.69 11.00 3.22
CA THR A 75 -1.94 11.97 2.43
C THR A 75 -1.81 13.26 3.20
N ASP A 76 -0.83 14.09 2.81
CA ASP A 76 -0.80 15.46 3.24
C ASP A 76 -1.29 16.32 2.09
N GLY A 77 -1.77 17.52 2.43
CA GLY A 77 -2.26 18.46 1.43
C GLY A 77 -3.66 18.10 0.97
N HIS A 78 -4.10 18.85 -0.04
CA HIS A 78 -5.46 18.75 -0.54
C HIS A 78 -5.55 17.74 -1.69
N VAL A 79 -6.55 16.88 -1.62
CA VAL A 79 -6.83 15.92 -2.68
C VAL A 79 -8.27 16.14 -3.14
N PRO A 80 -8.49 16.28 -4.46
CA PRO A 80 -9.85 16.43 -4.96
C PRO A 80 -10.75 15.29 -4.54
N GLN A 81 -12.00 15.60 -4.22
CA GLN A 81 -12.93 14.61 -3.72
C GLN A 81 -13.15 13.47 -4.71
N GLU A 82 -13.15 13.77 -6.00
CA GLU A 82 -13.32 12.74 -7.01
C GLU A 82 -12.21 11.71 -6.95
N MET A 83 -10.98 12.18 -6.76
CA MET A 83 -9.83 11.29 -6.67
C MET A 83 -9.89 10.45 -5.40
N ALA A 84 -10.21 11.08 -4.27
CA ALA A 84 -10.33 10.36 -3.01
C ALA A 84 -11.42 9.30 -3.07
N SER A 85 -12.53 9.60 -3.74
CA SER A 85 -13.66 8.67 -3.86
C SER A 85 -13.26 7.38 -4.54
N ARG A 86 -12.35 7.43 -5.50
CA ARG A 86 -11.94 6.22 -6.22
C ARG A 86 -11.27 5.22 -5.28
N TYR A 87 -10.55 5.71 -4.28
CA TYR A 87 -9.93 4.85 -3.28
C TYR A 87 -10.94 4.39 -2.24
N LYS A 88 -11.82 5.28 -1.81
CA LYS A 88 -12.86 4.92 -0.86
C LYS A 88 -13.78 3.86 -1.43
N ASN A 89 -14.08 3.93 -2.71
CA ASN A 89 -14.94 2.93 -3.36
C ASN A 89 -14.28 1.55 -3.42
N ARG A 90 -12.98 1.48 -3.23
CA ARG A 90 -12.26 0.21 -3.15
C ARG A 90 -12.10 -0.27 -1.71
N GLY A 91 -12.75 0.41 -0.77
CA GLY A 91 -12.79 -0.05 0.62
C GLY A 91 -11.78 0.58 1.55
N LEU A 92 -11.00 1.56 1.09
CA LEU A 92 -10.00 2.21 1.93
C LEU A 92 -10.59 3.39 2.68
N ASP A 93 -10.13 3.57 3.91
CA ASP A 93 -10.30 4.85 4.59
C ASP A 93 -9.29 5.83 3.99
N PHE A 94 -9.75 7.02 3.69
CA PHE A 94 -8.91 8.04 3.07
C PHE A 94 -8.83 9.23 4.01
N LEU A 95 -7.65 9.50 4.52
CA LEU A 95 -7.45 10.55 5.52
C LEU A 95 -6.54 11.67 5.02
#